data_2c3d6d56b23d7bb1cdec9a4eaff90d1a
#
_entry.id   2c3d6d56b23d7bb1cdec9a4eaff90d1a
#
_cell.length_a   1.000
_cell.length_b   1.000
_cell.length_c   1.000
_cell.angle_alpha   90.00
_cell.angle_beta   90.00
_cell.angle_gamma   90.00
#
_symmetry.space_group_name_H-M   'P 1'
#
loop_
_entity.id
_entity.type
_entity.pdbx_description
1 polymer ?
#
loop_
_entity_poly.entity_id
_entity_poly.type
_entity_poly.pdbx_seq_one_letter_code
_entity_poly.pdbx_strand_id
1 'polypeptide(L)'
;MAEILTVLSAVLPVFLITFLGYQFRRINWLTREADDSLMKVAMNVLLPCLAFSKISGNEAIRQPENVWLPPVVGFFSIAIGMAIGWMMRRYATGETGPKARTYAITIGVFNFGFVPIPLSESLFGADAVAVLFVFNVGTLLAMWSLGVVLLHGDLSTAWKKALNAPFLSVVFALIVNATGLNVHIPEVVVTSIEMLGMCAIPMSILLMGAMMKDYFA
;
A
#
# COMPACT_ATOMS: atom_id res chain seq x y z
N MET A 1 -6.86 17.52 22.64
CA MET A 1 -5.67 16.82 23.21
C MET A 1 -5.76 15.31 23.05
N ALA A 2 -6.88 14.67 23.33
CA ALA A 2 -7.05 13.22 23.17
C ALA A 2 -6.80 12.75 21.73
N GLU A 3 -7.36 13.42 20.72
CA GLU A 3 -7.17 13.08 19.29
C GLU A 3 -5.69 13.19 18.86
N ILE A 4 -4.98 14.20 19.30
CA ILE A 4 -3.56 14.35 18.99
C ILE A 4 -2.75 13.20 19.58
N LEU A 5 -3.04 12.80 20.81
CA LEU A 5 -2.40 11.66 21.47
C LEU A 5 -2.71 10.35 20.73
N THR A 6 -3.94 10.17 20.27
CA THR A 6 -4.34 8.99 19.45
C THR A 6 -3.57 8.94 18.13
N VAL A 7 -3.48 10.06 17.43
CA VAL A 7 -2.70 10.12 16.17
C VAL A 7 -1.21 9.85 16.46
N LEU A 8 -0.63 10.46 17.48
CA LEU A 8 0.76 10.23 17.86
C LEU A 8 1.01 8.76 18.23
N SER A 9 0.14 8.15 19.02
CA SER A 9 0.28 6.74 19.41
C SER A 9 0.17 5.76 18.21
N ALA A 10 -0.60 6.11 17.19
CA ALA A 10 -0.72 5.31 15.97
C ALA A 10 0.48 5.48 15.03
N VAL A 11 1.05 6.68 14.97
CA VAL A 11 2.13 7.00 14.01
C VAL A 11 3.53 6.76 14.59
N LEU A 12 3.72 6.96 15.89
CA LEU A 12 5.02 6.78 16.55
C LEU A 12 5.63 5.37 16.35
N PRO A 13 4.88 4.27 16.45
CA PRO A 13 5.41 2.94 16.18
C PRO A 13 5.99 2.80 14.75
N VAL A 14 5.37 3.44 13.75
CA VAL A 14 5.86 3.44 12.36
C VAL A 14 7.26 4.05 12.29
N PHE A 15 7.47 5.20 12.93
CA PHE A 15 8.80 5.84 12.98
C PHE A 15 9.82 5.03 13.76
N LEU A 16 9.42 4.42 14.88
CA LEU A 16 10.31 3.57 15.68
C LEU A 16 10.76 2.33 14.88
N ILE A 17 9.84 1.65 14.19
CA ILE A 17 10.18 0.49 13.37
C ILE A 17 11.05 0.90 12.17
N THR A 18 10.75 2.05 11.54
CA THR A 18 11.61 2.62 10.48
C THR A 18 13.01 2.88 10.99
N PHE A 19 13.15 3.49 12.17
CA PHE A 19 14.45 3.74 12.80
C PHE A 19 15.19 2.44 13.13
N LEU A 20 14.49 1.41 13.63
CA LEU A 20 15.08 0.09 13.87
C LEU A 20 15.58 -0.53 12.57
N GLY A 21 14.82 -0.46 11.49
CA GLY A 21 15.25 -0.92 10.17
C GLY A 21 16.52 -0.22 9.68
N TYR A 22 16.59 1.11 9.84
CA TYR A 22 17.79 1.89 9.56
C TYR A 22 19.00 1.41 10.38
N GLN A 23 18.83 1.16 11.68
CA GLN A 23 19.90 0.67 12.54
C GLN A 23 20.31 -0.77 12.17
N PHE A 24 19.38 -1.66 11.85
CA PHE A 24 19.70 -3.03 11.43
C PHE A 24 20.55 -3.05 10.16
N ARG A 25 20.28 -2.14 9.21
CA ARG A 25 21.14 -1.95 8.05
C ARG A 25 22.54 -1.44 8.45
N ARG A 26 22.58 -0.48 9.38
CA ARG A 26 23.85 0.12 9.84
C ARG A 26 24.78 -0.89 10.50
N ILE A 27 24.23 -1.87 11.24
CA ILE A 27 25.00 -2.92 11.92
C ILE A 27 25.09 -4.23 11.11
N ASN A 28 24.67 -4.20 9.84
CA ASN A 28 24.69 -5.34 8.90
C ASN A 28 23.87 -6.57 9.32
N TRP A 29 22.86 -6.39 10.17
CA TRP A 29 21.88 -7.47 10.45
C TRP A 29 20.92 -7.66 9.28
N LEU A 30 20.59 -6.58 8.57
CA LEU A 30 19.75 -6.59 7.39
C LEU A 30 20.61 -6.18 6.19
N THR A 31 21.02 -7.14 5.37
CA THR A 31 21.88 -6.90 4.22
C THR A 31 21.08 -6.52 2.98
N ARG A 32 21.74 -5.95 1.97
CA ARG A 32 21.10 -5.60 0.69
C ARG A 32 20.61 -6.83 -0.07
N GLU A 33 21.31 -7.96 0.04
CA GLU A 33 20.95 -9.21 -0.61
C GLU A 33 19.63 -9.78 -0.05
N ALA A 34 19.33 -9.49 1.22
CA ALA A 34 18.08 -9.91 1.85
C ALA A 34 16.86 -9.10 1.39
N ASP A 35 17.05 -7.85 0.94
CA ASP A 35 15.95 -6.94 0.59
C ASP A 35 15.00 -7.53 -0.44
N ASP A 36 15.53 -8.05 -1.55
CA ASP A 36 14.73 -8.62 -2.62
C ASP A 36 13.89 -9.81 -2.16
N SER A 37 14.46 -10.68 -1.33
CA SER A 37 13.77 -11.87 -0.82
C SER A 37 12.69 -11.50 0.17
N LEU A 38 13.00 -10.63 1.13
CA LEU A 38 12.05 -10.18 2.15
C LEU A 38 10.94 -9.32 1.51
N MET A 39 11.27 -8.45 0.56
CA MET A 39 10.27 -7.67 -0.18
C MET A 39 9.34 -8.57 -0.99
N LYS A 40 9.85 -9.61 -1.65
CA LYS A 40 9.01 -10.60 -2.36
C LYS A 40 8.05 -11.30 -1.42
N VAL A 41 8.50 -11.72 -0.24
CA VAL A 41 7.63 -12.34 0.77
C VAL A 41 6.59 -11.32 1.25
N ALA A 42 7.00 -10.10 1.60
CA ALA A 42 6.08 -9.06 2.07
C ALA A 42 4.99 -8.75 1.03
N MET A 43 5.38 -8.56 -0.24
CA MET A 43 4.46 -8.15 -1.30
C MET A 43 3.59 -9.29 -1.83
N ASN A 44 4.11 -10.53 -1.88
CA ASN A 44 3.38 -11.64 -2.52
C ASN A 44 2.68 -12.58 -1.53
N VAL A 45 2.98 -12.48 -0.23
CA VAL A 45 2.38 -13.34 0.80
C VAL A 45 1.76 -12.49 1.91
N LEU A 46 2.55 -11.67 2.62
CA LEU A 46 2.08 -11.00 3.83
C LEU A 46 1.00 -9.95 3.54
N LEU A 47 1.23 -9.06 2.58
CA LEU A 47 0.22 -8.05 2.18
C LEU A 47 -1.06 -8.67 1.60
N PRO A 48 -1.01 -9.68 0.71
CA PRO A 48 -2.19 -10.44 0.31
C PRO A 48 -2.95 -11.06 1.49
N CYS A 49 -2.26 -11.67 2.44
CA CYS A 49 -2.89 -12.24 3.64
C CYS A 49 -3.56 -11.14 4.49
N LEU A 50 -2.91 -10.00 4.67
CA LEU A 50 -3.48 -8.87 5.40
C LEU A 50 -4.74 -8.34 4.69
N ALA A 51 -4.67 -8.10 3.38
CA ALA A 51 -5.82 -7.62 2.61
C ALA A 51 -7.00 -8.61 2.70
N PHE A 52 -6.73 -9.89 2.54
CA PHE A 52 -7.75 -10.93 2.64
C PHE A 52 -8.40 -10.96 4.02
N SER A 53 -7.60 -10.97 5.09
CA SER A 53 -8.11 -11.03 6.47
C SER A 53 -8.98 -9.81 6.85
N LYS A 54 -8.66 -8.63 6.32
CA LYS A 54 -9.42 -7.41 6.62
C LYS A 54 -10.70 -7.26 5.80
N ILE A 55 -10.76 -7.84 4.59
CA ILE A 55 -11.91 -7.73 3.68
C ILE A 55 -12.86 -8.91 3.82
N SER A 56 -12.34 -10.12 3.96
CA SER A 56 -13.13 -11.34 4.03
C SER A 56 -14.00 -11.35 5.29
N GLY A 57 -15.32 -11.43 5.13
CA GLY A 57 -16.27 -11.40 6.24
C GLY A 57 -16.55 -10.02 6.85
N ASN A 58 -15.96 -8.95 6.31
CA ASN A 58 -16.17 -7.60 6.79
C ASN A 58 -17.55 -7.07 6.34
N GLU A 59 -18.37 -6.60 7.30
CA GLU A 59 -19.74 -6.15 7.02
C GLU A 59 -19.78 -4.80 6.28
N ALA A 60 -18.84 -3.90 6.53
CA ALA A 60 -18.79 -2.63 5.82
C ALA A 60 -18.58 -2.81 4.31
N ILE A 61 -17.89 -3.87 3.91
CA ILE A 61 -17.66 -4.20 2.49
C ILE A 61 -18.89 -4.82 1.81
N ARG A 62 -19.91 -5.22 2.57
CA ARG A 62 -21.20 -5.66 1.99
C ARG A 62 -22.03 -4.50 1.44
N GLN A 63 -21.74 -3.28 1.85
CA GLN A 63 -22.37 -2.09 1.29
C GLN A 63 -21.77 -1.79 -0.10
N PRO A 64 -22.58 -1.75 -1.19
CA PRO A 64 -22.07 -1.55 -2.54
C PRO A 64 -21.22 -0.28 -2.69
N GLU A 65 -21.58 0.79 -1.97
CA GLU A 65 -20.87 2.07 -2.00
C GLU A 65 -19.42 1.94 -1.54
N ASN A 66 -19.13 1.07 -0.56
CA ASN A 66 -17.78 0.81 -0.05
C ASN A 66 -16.94 -0.08 -0.99
N VAL A 67 -17.55 -0.63 -2.04
CA VAL A 67 -16.85 -1.46 -3.03
C VAL A 67 -16.49 -0.67 -4.30
N TRP A 68 -17.40 0.17 -4.82
CA TRP A 68 -17.16 0.86 -6.09
C TRP A 68 -16.59 2.28 -5.91
N LEU A 69 -17.05 3.02 -4.90
CA LEU A 69 -16.65 4.43 -4.69
C LEU A 69 -15.19 4.58 -4.26
N PRO A 70 -14.67 3.83 -3.27
CA PRO A 70 -13.29 3.97 -2.83
C PRO A 70 -12.23 3.77 -3.95
N PRO A 71 -12.34 2.75 -4.83
CA PRO A 71 -11.37 2.62 -5.93
C PRO A 71 -11.42 3.80 -6.92
N VAL A 72 -12.61 4.33 -7.19
CA VAL A 72 -12.77 5.50 -8.05
C VAL A 72 -12.07 6.71 -7.43
N VAL A 73 -12.32 6.97 -6.14
CA VAL A 73 -11.66 8.07 -5.42
C VAL A 73 -10.14 7.86 -5.36
N GLY A 74 -9.68 6.64 -5.08
CA GLY A 74 -8.27 6.28 -5.06
C GLY A 74 -7.59 6.53 -6.40
N PHE A 75 -8.22 6.10 -7.50
CA PHE A 75 -7.71 6.34 -8.85
C PHE A 75 -7.56 7.83 -9.15
N PHE A 76 -8.63 8.60 -8.94
CA PHE A 76 -8.61 10.03 -9.22
C PHE A 76 -7.68 10.81 -8.28
N SER A 77 -7.48 10.39 -7.05
CA SER A 77 -6.52 11.02 -6.13
C SER A 77 -5.10 10.99 -6.69
N ILE A 78 -4.66 9.82 -7.18
CA ILE A 78 -3.35 9.66 -7.83
C ILE A 78 -3.31 10.41 -9.18
N ALA A 79 -4.37 10.30 -9.99
CA ALA A 79 -4.43 10.94 -11.31
C ALA A 79 -4.33 12.46 -11.21
N ILE A 80 -5.06 13.08 -10.27
CA ILE A 80 -5.01 14.53 -10.02
C ILE A 80 -3.63 14.94 -9.52
N GLY A 81 -3.05 14.20 -8.57
CA GLY A 81 -1.70 14.47 -8.08
C GLY A 81 -0.66 14.41 -9.19
N MET A 82 -0.72 13.39 -10.05
CA MET A 82 0.17 13.27 -11.22
C MET A 82 -0.07 14.39 -12.23
N ALA A 83 -1.32 14.81 -12.46
CA ALA A 83 -1.64 15.94 -13.35
C ALA A 83 -1.07 17.26 -12.83
N ILE A 84 -1.21 17.53 -11.54
CA ILE A 84 -0.60 18.71 -10.88
C ILE A 84 0.92 18.65 -11.01
N GLY A 85 1.55 17.54 -10.68
CA GLY A 85 2.99 17.36 -10.84
C GLY A 85 3.45 17.54 -12.29
N TRP A 86 2.67 17.05 -13.27
CA TRP A 86 2.94 17.26 -14.68
C TRP A 86 2.84 18.73 -15.12
N MET A 87 1.89 19.47 -14.61
CA MET A 87 1.76 20.91 -14.86
C MET A 87 2.94 21.69 -14.26
N MET A 88 3.35 21.33 -13.05
CA MET A 88 4.42 22.02 -12.32
C MET A 88 5.83 21.62 -12.75
N ARG A 89 6.00 20.53 -13.51
CA ARG A 89 7.31 19.93 -13.80
C ARG A 89 8.36 20.90 -14.38
N ARG A 90 7.94 21.79 -15.27
CA ARG A 90 8.84 22.78 -15.90
C ARG A 90 9.36 23.80 -14.90
N TYR A 91 8.48 24.26 -14.00
CA TYR A 91 8.85 25.22 -12.96
C TYR A 91 9.75 24.60 -11.90
N ALA A 92 9.49 23.36 -11.52
CA ALA A 92 10.20 22.67 -10.44
C ALA A 92 11.54 22.09 -10.90
N THR A 93 11.66 21.57 -12.13
CA THR A 93 12.87 20.86 -12.60
C THR A 93 13.69 21.64 -13.61
N GLY A 94 13.11 22.71 -14.21
CA GLY A 94 13.74 23.43 -15.33
C GLY A 94 13.86 22.60 -16.62
N GLU A 95 13.37 21.37 -16.63
CA GLU A 95 13.54 20.39 -17.72
C GLU A 95 12.19 19.84 -18.22
N THR A 96 12.23 19.20 -19.40
CA THR A 96 11.05 18.50 -19.98
C THR A 96 11.31 16.99 -20.14
N GLY A 97 12.52 16.53 -19.82
CA GLY A 97 13.00 15.17 -20.02
C GLY A 97 12.58 14.17 -18.93
N PRO A 98 13.34 13.06 -18.75
CA PRO A 98 13.04 12.00 -17.78
C PRO A 98 12.87 12.48 -16.34
N LYS A 99 13.69 13.44 -15.90
CA LYS A 99 13.60 14.03 -14.55
C LYS A 99 12.24 14.70 -14.30
N ALA A 100 11.72 15.42 -15.29
CA ALA A 100 10.41 16.05 -15.20
C ALA A 100 9.27 15.02 -15.10
N ARG A 101 9.39 13.89 -15.80
CA ARG A 101 8.44 12.77 -15.70
C ARG A 101 8.47 12.12 -14.33
N THR A 102 9.66 11.84 -13.81
CA THR A 102 9.83 11.30 -12.46
C THR A 102 9.25 12.24 -11.41
N TYR A 103 9.51 13.54 -11.51
CA TYR A 103 8.92 14.54 -10.62
C TYR A 103 7.38 14.48 -10.61
N ALA A 104 6.75 14.42 -11.78
CA ALA A 104 5.29 14.35 -11.87
C ALA A 104 4.71 13.13 -11.16
N ILE A 105 5.37 11.98 -11.27
CA ILE A 105 4.96 10.74 -10.57
C ILE A 105 5.19 10.86 -9.07
N THR A 106 6.35 11.36 -8.65
CA THR A 106 6.68 11.51 -7.22
C THR A 106 5.68 12.42 -6.49
N ILE A 107 5.21 13.48 -7.13
CA ILE A 107 4.16 14.36 -6.57
C ILE A 107 2.80 13.66 -6.52
N GLY A 108 2.49 12.82 -7.52
CA GLY A 108 1.20 12.13 -7.58
C GLY A 108 1.07 10.93 -6.63
N VAL A 109 2.19 10.31 -6.26
CA VAL A 109 2.18 9.11 -5.42
C VAL A 109 2.43 9.49 -3.96
N PHE A 110 1.42 9.30 -3.13
CA PHE A 110 1.51 9.48 -1.68
C PHE A 110 1.56 8.13 -0.95
N ASN A 111 1.87 8.15 0.34
CA ASN A 111 1.82 6.94 1.16
C ASN A 111 0.36 6.55 1.42
N PHE A 112 -0.14 5.54 0.73
CA PHE A 112 -1.51 5.04 0.85
C PHE A 112 -1.61 3.72 1.64
N GLY A 113 -0.51 3.23 2.21
CA GLY A 113 -0.46 1.94 2.92
C GLY A 113 0.12 2.04 4.33
N PHE A 114 1.42 2.16 4.45
CA PHE A 114 2.16 1.91 5.69
C PHE A 114 1.80 2.85 6.87
N VAL A 115 1.46 4.08 6.61
CA VAL A 115 0.99 5.03 7.63
C VAL A 115 -0.54 5.04 7.70
N PRO A 116 -1.29 5.11 6.59
CA PRO A 116 -2.74 5.14 6.65
C PRO A 116 -3.40 3.91 7.26
N ILE A 117 -2.86 2.69 7.06
CA ILE A 117 -3.47 1.47 7.60
C ILE A 117 -3.52 1.49 9.14
N PRO A 118 -2.39 1.62 9.87
CA PRO A 118 -2.45 1.67 11.33
C PRO A 118 -3.20 2.90 11.87
N LEU A 119 -3.14 4.03 11.16
CA LEU A 119 -3.87 5.23 11.53
C LEU A 119 -5.39 5.04 11.37
N SER A 120 -5.84 4.47 10.26
CA SER A 120 -7.25 4.17 10.02
C SER A 120 -7.80 3.17 11.04
N GLU A 121 -7.04 2.14 11.37
CA GLU A 121 -7.43 1.16 12.39
C GLU A 121 -7.58 1.80 13.77
N SER A 122 -6.66 2.70 14.14
CA SER A 122 -6.67 3.40 15.43
C SER A 122 -7.79 4.44 15.57
N LEU A 123 -8.13 5.15 14.48
CA LEU A 123 -9.13 6.23 14.51
C LEU A 123 -10.54 5.77 14.19
N PHE A 124 -10.69 4.80 13.28
CA PHE A 124 -11.97 4.44 12.67
C PHE A 124 -12.30 2.94 12.78
N GLY A 125 -11.35 2.13 13.32
CA GLY A 125 -11.56 0.69 13.49
C GLY A 125 -11.25 -0.16 12.25
N ALA A 126 -11.49 -1.47 12.39
CA ALA A 126 -11.13 -2.47 11.37
C ALA A 126 -11.90 -2.30 10.05
N ASP A 127 -13.14 -1.81 10.10
CA ASP A 127 -13.97 -1.58 8.91
C ASP A 127 -13.35 -0.54 7.97
N ALA A 128 -12.80 0.52 8.53
CA ALA A 128 -12.10 1.54 7.74
C ALA A 128 -10.86 0.99 7.05
N VAL A 129 -10.16 0.04 7.67
CA VAL A 129 -9.01 -0.63 7.05
C VAL A 129 -9.43 -1.45 5.84
N ALA A 130 -10.56 -2.16 5.92
CA ALA A 130 -11.10 -2.91 4.79
C ALA A 130 -11.43 -1.98 3.61
N VAL A 131 -12.13 -0.87 3.87
CA VAL A 131 -12.44 0.15 2.85
C VAL A 131 -11.16 0.78 2.28
N LEU A 132 -10.14 1.02 3.11
CA LEU A 132 -8.84 1.52 2.67
C LEU A 132 -8.12 0.54 1.71
N PHE A 133 -8.22 -0.78 1.94
CA PHE A 133 -7.68 -1.76 0.98
C PHE A 133 -8.40 -1.70 -0.36
N VAL A 134 -9.73 -1.52 -0.35
CA VAL A 134 -10.52 -1.34 -1.58
C VAL A 134 -10.13 -0.03 -2.29
N PHE A 135 -9.96 1.07 -1.55
CA PHE A 135 -9.42 2.34 -2.07
C PHE A 135 -8.05 2.15 -2.74
N ASN A 136 -7.16 1.35 -2.13
CA ASN A 136 -5.83 1.08 -2.65
C ASN A 136 -5.83 0.33 -3.99
N VAL A 137 -6.90 -0.40 -4.34
CA VAL A 137 -7.07 -0.96 -5.69
C VAL A 137 -7.03 0.15 -6.74
N GLY A 138 -7.78 1.23 -6.51
CA GLY A 138 -7.80 2.38 -7.41
C GLY A 138 -6.45 3.10 -7.50
N THR A 139 -5.79 3.31 -6.37
CA THR A 139 -4.45 3.95 -6.34
C THR A 139 -3.43 3.11 -7.11
N LEU A 140 -3.44 1.79 -6.93
CA LEU A 140 -2.55 0.87 -7.66
C LEU A 140 -2.84 0.87 -9.17
N LEU A 141 -4.12 0.85 -9.56
CA LEU A 141 -4.51 0.94 -10.97
C LEU A 141 -4.03 2.25 -11.60
N ALA A 142 -4.21 3.39 -10.93
CA ALA A 142 -3.72 4.67 -11.41
C ALA A 142 -2.18 4.71 -11.51
N MET A 143 -1.49 4.21 -10.49
CA MET A 143 -0.03 4.16 -10.46
C MET A 143 0.54 3.30 -11.60
N TRP A 144 -0.01 2.10 -11.80
CA TRP A 144 0.49 1.18 -12.82
C TRP A 144 -0.01 1.49 -14.24
N SER A 145 -1.10 2.23 -14.40
CA SER A 145 -1.55 2.71 -15.71
C SER A 145 -0.92 4.07 -16.07
N LEU A 146 -1.33 5.13 -15.38
CA LEU A 146 -0.87 6.51 -15.66
C LEU A 146 0.61 6.69 -15.38
N GLY A 147 1.13 6.14 -14.26
CA GLY A 147 2.54 6.23 -13.90
C GLY A 147 3.45 5.56 -14.92
N VAL A 148 3.09 4.37 -15.41
CA VAL A 148 3.86 3.66 -16.44
C VAL A 148 3.80 4.40 -17.78
N VAL A 149 2.64 4.91 -18.17
CA VAL A 149 2.48 5.74 -19.38
C VAL A 149 3.34 7.00 -19.31
N LEU A 150 3.37 7.67 -18.17
CA LEU A 150 4.21 8.86 -17.97
C LEU A 150 5.71 8.54 -18.06
N LEU A 151 6.15 7.37 -17.56
CA LEU A 151 7.56 6.97 -17.59
C LEU A 151 8.00 6.43 -18.94
N HIS A 152 7.25 5.49 -19.50
CA HIS A 152 7.69 4.65 -20.61
C HIS A 152 6.91 4.85 -21.91
N GLY A 153 5.73 5.46 -21.84
CA GLY A 153 4.87 5.68 -23.01
C GLY A 153 4.16 4.43 -23.51
N ASP A 154 4.24 3.28 -22.83
CA ASP A 154 3.69 2.01 -23.25
C ASP A 154 2.68 1.43 -22.24
N LEU A 155 1.44 1.29 -22.68
CA LEU A 155 0.33 0.72 -21.90
C LEU A 155 0.38 -0.81 -21.79
N SER A 156 1.04 -1.50 -22.72
CA SER A 156 1.01 -2.97 -22.76
C SER A 156 1.73 -3.59 -21.56
N THR A 157 2.78 -2.93 -21.08
CA THR A 157 3.55 -3.34 -19.91
C THR A 157 2.85 -3.01 -18.59
N ALA A 158 1.97 -1.99 -18.60
CA ALA A 158 1.27 -1.50 -17.40
C ALA A 158 0.32 -2.55 -16.82
N TRP A 159 -0.51 -3.19 -17.65
CA TRP A 159 -1.50 -4.17 -17.20
C TRP A 159 -0.89 -5.38 -16.51
N LYS A 160 0.26 -5.86 -16.99
CA LYS A 160 0.95 -7.01 -16.36
C LYS A 160 1.46 -6.68 -14.95
N LYS A 161 1.84 -5.44 -14.70
CA LYS A 161 2.30 -4.97 -13.40
C LYS A 161 1.16 -4.61 -12.45
N ALA A 162 0.02 -4.19 -12.98
CA ALA A 162 -1.18 -3.89 -12.19
C ALA A 162 -1.78 -5.16 -11.56
N LEU A 163 -1.72 -6.30 -12.27
CA LEU A 163 -2.18 -7.61 -11.79
C LEU A 163 -1.15 -8.25 -10.85
N ASN A 164 -0.85 -7.58 -9.73
CA ASN A 164 0.05 -8.09 -8.71
C ASN A 164 -0.69 -8.85 -7.60
N ALA A 165 0.05 -9.55 -6.74
CA ALA A 165 -0.52 -10.37 -5.69
C ALA A 165 -1.44 -9.62 -4.72
N PRO A 166 -1.10 -8.40 -4.22
CA PRO A 166 -2.02 -7.60 -3.40
C PRO A 166 -3.33 -7.25 -4.11
N PHE A 167 -3.28 -6.84 -5.38
CA PHE A 167 -4.47 -6.55 -6.18
C PHE A 167 -5.38 -7.78 -6.31
N LEU A 168 -4.79 -8.92 -6.72
CA LEU A 168 -5.55 -10.17 -6.88
C LEU A 168 -6.15 -10.65 -5.56
N SER A 169 -5.44 -10.46 -4.45
CA SER A 169 -5.94 -10.81 -3.12
C SER A 169 -7.15 -9.97 -2.72
N VAL A 170 -7.14 -8.66 -2.98
CA VAL A 170 -8.30 -7.80 -2.71
C VAL A 170 -9.51 -8.24 -3.55
N VAL A 171 -9.33 -8.48 -4.86
CA VAL A 171 -10.40 -8.94 -5.75
C VAL A 171 -10.96 -10.29 -5.26
N PHE A 172 -10.08 -11.22 -4.90
CA PHE A 172 -10.49 -12.52 -4.38
C PHE A 172 -11.24 -12.40 -3.03
N ALA A 173 -10.74 -11.58 -2.12
CA ALA A 173 -11.39 -11.32 -0.84
C ALA A 173 -12.79 -10.68 -0.99
N LEU A 174 -12.95 -9.76 -1.96
CA LEU A 174 -14.25 -9.17 -2.31
C LEU A 174 -15.23 -10.23 -2.82
N ILE A 175 -14.78 -11.15 -3.68
CA ILE A 175 -15.62 -12.26 -4.17
C ILE A 175 -16.04 -13.16 -3.01
N VAL A 176 -15.09 -13.56 -2.16
CA VAL A 176 -15.37 -14.39 -0.98
C VAL A 176 -16.36 -13.71 -0.04
N ASN A 177 -16.21 -12.40 0.19
CA ASN A 177 -17.11 -11.64 1.04
C ASN A 177 -18.51 -11.51 0.43
N ALA A 178 -18.60 -11.21 -0.87
CA ALA A 178 -19.89 -11.06 -1.57
C ALA A 178 -20.67 -12.37 -1.68
N THR A 179 -19.97 -13.49 -1.82
CA THR A 179 -20.59 -14.84 -1.92
C THR A 179 -20.89 -15.49 -0.57
N GLY A 180 -20.35 -14.93 0.53
CA GLY A 180 -20.47 -15.51 1.86
C GLY A 180 -19.62 -16.78 2.06
N LEU A 181 -18.71 -17.07 1.16
CA LEU A 181 -17.82 -18.25 1.24
C LEU A 181 -16.86 -18.21 2.43
N ASN A 182 -16.66 -17.04 3.05
CA ASN A 182 -15.85 -16.87 4.25
C ASN A 182 -16.24 -17.82 5.39
N VAL A 183 -17.54 -18.11 5.56
CA VAL A 183 -18.02 -19.01 6.63
C VAL A 183 -17.65 -20.49 6.42
N HIS A 184 -17.25 -20.87 5.22
CA HIS A 184 -16.84 -22.24 4.88
C HIS A 184 -15.32 -22.46 4.96
N ILE A 185 -14.55 -21.39 5.19
CA ILE A 185 -13.09 -21.49 5.31
C ILE A 185 -12.77 -22.04 6.70
N PRO A 186 -11.99 -23.14 6.81
CA PRO A 186 -11.60 -23.68 8.10
C PRO A 186 -10.88 -22.64 8.97
N GLU A 187 -11.21 -22.59 10.26
CA GLU A 187 -10.66 -21.61 11.22
C GLU A 187 -9.12 -21.61 11.24
N VAL A 188 -8.50 -22.79 11.14
CA VAL A 188 -7.03 -22.92 11.08
C VAL A 188 -6.44 -22.14 9.90
N VAL A 189 -7.12 -22.16 8.74
CA VAL A 189 -6.67 -21.40 7.55
C VAL A 189 -6.83 -19.90 7.78
N VAL A 190 -7.97 -19.47 8.31
CA VAL A 190 -8.23 -18.05 8.63
C VAL A 190 -7.18 -17.53 9.60
N THR A 191 -6.96 -18.23 10.70
CA THR A 191 -5.96 -17.86 11.72
C THR A 191 -4.54 -17.78 11.12
N SER A 192 -4.18 -18.73 10.24
CA SER A 192 -2.87 -18.72 9.58
C SER A 192 -2.71 -17.49 8.67
N ILE A 193 -3.75 -17.15 7.91
CA ILE A 193 -3.77 -15.95 7.07
C ILE A 193 -3.65 -14.67 7.91
N GLU A 194 -4.38 -14.60 9.03
CA GLU A 194 -4.31 -13.46 9.96
C GLU A 194 -2.91 -13.29 10.56
N MET A 195 -2.31 -14.37 11.05
CA MET A 195 -0.95 -14.34 11.62
C MET A 195 0.07 -13.85 10.59
N LEU A 196 0.02 -14.37 9.36
CA LEU A 196 0.88 -13.87 8.28
C LEU A 196 0.59 -12.43 7.93
N GLY A 197 -0.67 -12.04 7.86
CA GLY A 197 -1.10 -10.68 7.57
C GLY A 197 -0.59 -9.66 8.60
N MET A 198 -0.62 -10.00 9.89
CA MET A 198 -0.10 -9.13 10.96
C MET A 198 1.39 -8.81 10.81
N CYS A 199 2.17 -9.67 10.16
CA CYS A 199 3.59 -9.42 9.88
C CYS A 199 3.81 -8.42 8.74
N ALA A 200 2.79 -8.16 7.90
CA ALA A 200 2.94 -7.38 6.66
C ALA A 200 3.44 -5.95 6.91
N ILE A 201 2.75 -5.20 7.76
CA ILE A 201 3.07 -3.79 8.02
C ILE A 201 4.41 -3.64 8.74
N PRO A 202 4.69 -4.35 9.87
CA PRO A 202 5.97 -4.24 10.55
C PRO A 202 7.17 -4.61 9.67
N MET A 203 7.06 -5.70 8.90
CA MET A 203 8.13 -6.13 8.00
C MET A 203 8.40 -5.09 6.90
N SER A 204 7.35 -4.58 6.27
CA SER A 204 7.50 -3.59 5.19
C SER A 204 8.08 -2.27 5.68
N ILE A 205 7.67 -1.79 6.87
CA ILE A 205 8.20 -0.56 7.48
C ILE A 205 9.68 -0.75 7.86
N LEU A 206 10.03 -1.91 8.41
CA LEU A 206 11.40 -2.25 8.77
C LEU A 206 12.33 -2.27 7.54
N LEU A 207 11.88 -2.89 6.45
CA LEU A 207 12.59 -2.90 5.17
C LEU A 207 12.75 -1.49 4.59
N MET A 208 11.69 -0.68 4.63
CA MET A 208 11.75 0.71 4.20
C MET A 208 12.82 1.49 4.99
N GLY A 209 12.87 1.33 6.30
CA GLY A 209 13.88 1.93 7.16
C GLY A 209 15.31 1.49 6.80
N ALA A 210 15.50 0.20 6.50
CA ALA A 210 16.79 -0.33 6.06
C ALA A 210 17.22 0.29 4.71
N MET A 211 16.31 0.36 3.74
CA MET A 211 16.59 0.97 2.44
C MET A 211 16.91 2.47 2.56
N MET A 212 16.22 3.21 3.45
CA MET A 212 16.52 4.63 3.70
C MET A 212 17.97 4.87 4.11
N LYS A 213 18.60 3.97 4.87
CA LYS A 213 20.02 4.08 5.24
C LYS A 213 20.92 4.15 4.01
N ASP A 214 20.58 3.45 2.93
CA ASP A 214 21.41 3.42 1.70
C ASP A 214 21.30 4.70 0.88
N TYR A 215 20.23 5.47 1.05
CA TYR A 215 20.03 6.76 0.38
C TYR A 215 20.63 7.95 1.15
N PHE A 216 20.77 7.84 2.47
CA PHE A 216 21.30 8.91 3.33
C PHE A 216 22.78 8.68 3.74
N ALA A 217 23.43 7.67 3.20
CA ALA A 217 24.86 7.39 3.39
C ALA A 217 25.67 7.92 2.22
#